data_e5b56321b28e2677e3e80ec76433b98d
#
_entry.id   e5b56321b28e2677e3e80ec76433b98d
#
_cell.length_a   1.000
_cell.length_b   1.000
_cell.length_c   1.000
_cell.angle_alpha   90.00
_cell.angle_beta   90.00
_cell.angle_gamma   90.00
#
_symmetry.space_group_name_H-M   'P 1'
#
loop_
_entity.id
_entity.type
_entity.pdbx_description
1 polymer ?
#
loop_
_entity_poly.entity_id
_entity_poly.type
_entity_poly.pdbx_seq_one_letter_code
_entity_poly.pdbx_strand_id
1 'polypeptide(L)'
;GKSLFRKYAISNSTYDSDVLNGKWLTGDIGYKDQRGYVYVKGRANHMINISGCKVDPVEVENALLKYPGITQAVVVGIEKEFMDQYLKAFIVIDRSIKKKDIYAFCKKLLTDYKVPRVIQIVDEIPRTQTGKIIKKNLLNL
;
A
#
# COMPACT_ATOMS: atom_id res chain seq x y z
N GLY A 1 20.46 23.15 3.41
CA GLY A 1 20.80 23.22 2.01
C GLY A 1 19.96 24.23 1.25
N LYS A 2 20.59 25.06 0.45
CA LYS A 2 19.97 26.13 -0.35
C LYS A 2 19.33 25.63 -1.67
N SER A 3 19.09 24.34 -1.82
CA SER A 3 18.44 23.76 -3.01
C SER A 3 17.03 23.27 -2.64
N LEU A 4 16.11 24.21 -2.52
CA LEU A 4 14.69 23.91 -2.46
C LEU A 4 14.18 23.82 -3.90
N PHE A 5 13.73 22.64 -4.27
CA PHE A 5 12.96 22.38 -5.46
C PHE A 5 11.72 23.30 -5.48
N ARG A 6 11.57 24.13 -6.52
CA ARG A 6 10.52 25.15 -6.58
C ARG A 6 9.26 24.74 -7.35
N LYS A 7 9.37 23.84 -8.34
CA LYS A 7 8.25 23.41 -9.22
C LYS A 7 8.54 22.10 -9.93
N TYR A 8 7.52 21.28 -10.17
CA TYR A 8 7.51 20.35 -11.29
C TYR A 8 6.99 21.09 -12.52
N ALA A 9 7.79 21.15 -13.60
CA ALA A 9 7.29 21.54 -14.91
C ALA A 9 6.62 20.34 -15.56
N ILE A 10 5.32 20.17 -15.31
CA ILE A 10 4.50 19.22 -16.08
C ILE A 10 3.59 20.09 -16.94
N SER A 11 3.57 19.82 -18.24
CA SER A 11 2.71 20.51 -19.20
C SER A 11 1.27 20.54 -18.71
N ASN A 12 0.75 21.74 -18.47
CA ASN A 12 -0.64 22.09 -18.21
C ASN A 12 -1.29 21.77 -16.85
N SER A 13 -0.55 21.40 -15.81
CA SER A 13 -1.10 21.42 -14.45
C SER A 13 -0.07 21.91 -13.44
N THR A 14 -0.29 23.08 -12.87
CA THR A 14 0.47 23.63 -11.75
C THR A 14 0.00 22.95 -10.47
N TYR A 15 0.77 21.99 -9.95
CA TYR A 15 0.62 21.52 -8.57
C TYR A 15 1.36 22.46 -7.63
N ASP A 16 0.77 23.61 -7.33
CA ASP A 16 1.22 24.50 -6.26
C ASP A 16 0.79 24.01 -4.86
N SER A 17 0.06 22.89 -4.79
CA SER A 17 -0.54 22.38 -3.55
C SER A 17 0.42 21.68 -2.60
N ASP A 18 1.63 21.34 -3.07
CA ASP A 18 2.58 20.55 -2.27
C ASP A 18 3.57 21.41 -1.46
N VAL A 19 3.50 22.74 -1.57
CA VAL A 19 4.33 23.66 -0.79
C VAL A 19 3.46 24.47 0.14
N LEU A 20 3.45 24.13 1.43
CA LEU A 20 2.76 24.89 2.45
C LEU A 20 3.78 25.68 3.29
N ASN A 21 3.64 27.03 3.32
CA ASN A 21 4.54 27.90 4.10
C ASN A 21 6.04 27.68 3.82
N GLY A 22 6.43 27.47 2.55
CA GLY A 22 7.82 27.23 2.17
C GLY A 22 8.35 25.83 2.53
N LYS A 23 7.50 24.92 2.98
CA LYS A 23 7.83 23.53 3.28
C LYS A 23 7.22 22.62 2.22
N TRP A 24 8.02 21.68 1.72
CA TRP A 24 7.56 20.67 0.78
C TRP A 24 6.77 19.58 1.52
N LEU A 25 5.54 19.33 1.09
CA LEU A 25 4.75 18.21 1.58
C LEU A 25 5.12 16.96 0.75
N THR A 26 5.87 16.04 1.35
CA THR A 26 6.30 14.80 0.69
C THR A 26 5.15 13.81 0.50
N GLY A 27 4.03 14.03 1.19
CA GLY A 27 2.92 13.07 1.27
C GLY A 27 3.24 11.84 2.13
N ASP A 28 4.39 11.82 2.79
CA ASP A 28 4.75 10.74 3.71
C ASP A 28 4.10 10.96 5.08
N ILE A 29 3.61 9.87 5.68
CA ILE A 29 3.09 9.83 7.05
C ILE A 29 4.15 9.21 7.95
N GLY A 30 4.44 9.87 9.05
CA GLY A 30 5.41 9.40 10.03
C GLY A 30 5.16 9.98 11.41
N TYR A 31 6.01 9.61 12.35
CA TYR A 31 6.04 10.19 13.67
C TYR A 31 7.48 10.50 14.09
N LYS A 32 7.61 11.41 15.01
CA LYS A 32 8.88 11.80 15.62
C LYS A 32 8.92 11.28 17.06
N ASP A 33 9.98 10.59 17.44
CA ASP A 33 10.16 10.14 18.81
C ASP A 33 10.67 11.26 19.73
N GLN A 34 10.78 10.96 21.03
CA GLN A 34 11.27 11.92 22.03
C GLN A 34 12.74 12.35 21.81
N ARG A 35 13.53 11.53 21.09
CA ARG A 35 14.93 11.80 20.76
C ARG A 35 15.07 12.61 19.45
N GLY A 36 13.95 12.88 18.76
CA GLY A 36 13.93 13.65 17.54
C GLY A 36 14.09 12.86 16.25
N TYR A 37 14.18 11.53 16.30
CA TYR A 37 14.21 10.68 15.11
C TYR A 37 12.85 10.61 14.44
N VAL A 38 12.86 10.68 13.11
CA VAL A 38 11.65 10.60 12.28
C VAL A 38 11.52 9.20 11.70
N TYR A 39 10.38 8.58 11.97
CA TYR A 39 10.01 7.25 11.47
C TYR A 39 8.91 7.41 10.44
N VAL A 40 9.19 7.07 9.16
CA VAL A 40 8.20 7.08 8.08
C VAL A 40 7.39 5.79 8.16
N LYS A 41 6.05 5.90 8.28
CA LYS A 41 5.11 4.77 8.31
C LYS A 41 4.56 4.42 6.93
N GLY A 42 4.46 5.40 6.03
CA GLY A 42 3.89 5.19 4.70
C GLY A 42 3.57 6.50 4.00
N ARG A 43 2.78 6.43 2.94
CA ARG A 43 2.32 7.60 2.19
C ARG A 43 0.83 7.83 2.39
N ALA A 44 0.45 9.10 2.58
CA ALA A 44 -0.96 9.50 2.72
C ALA A 44 -1.83 9.05 1.54
N ASN A 45 -1.30 9.16 0.33
CA ASN A 45 -1.98 8.80 -0.91
C ASN A 45 -2.04 7.28 -1.17
N HIS A 46 -1.39 6.45 -0.35
CA HIS A 46 -1.42 5.00 -0.46
C HIS A 46 -2.42 4.34 0.50
N MET A 47 -3.00 5.12 1.42
CA MET A 47 -4.03 4.61 2.32
C MET A 47 -5.28 4.22 1.54
N ILE A 48 -5.79 3.03 1.81
CA ILE A 48 -7.03 2.51 1.22
C ILE A 48 -8.17 2.82 2.20
N ASN A 49 -9.25 3.39 1.70
CA ASN A 49 -10.42 3.72 2.53
C ASN A 49 -11.44 2.57 2.48
N ILE A 50 -11.59 1.89 3.59
CA ILE A 50 -12.56 0.81 3.75
C ILE A 50 -13.66 1.28 4.71
N SER A 51 -14.82 1.60 4.18
CA SER A 51 -15.98 2.05 4.97
C SER A 51 -15.62 3.14 5.99
N GLY A 52 -14.84 4.14 5.57
CA GLY A 52 -14.38 5.25 6.43
C GLY A 52 -13.10 4.97 7.23
N CYS A 53 -12.64 3.73 7.31
CA CYS A 53 -11.39 3.36 7.97
C CYS A 53 -10.22 3.42 6.98
N LYS A 54 -9.15 4.15 7.35
CA LYS A 54 -7.92 4.20 6.55
C LYS A 54 -7.05 2.99 6.87
N VAL A 55 -6.74 2.20 5.85
CA VAL A 55 -5.90 1.00 5.93
C VAL A 55 -4.60 1.26 5.20
N ASP A 56 -3.47 1.01 5.88
CA ASP A 56 -2.16 0.98 5.26
C ASP A 56 -1.98 -0.39 4.55
N PRO A 57 -1.85 -0.43 3.20
CA PRO A 57 -1.62 -1.69 2.50
C PRO A 57 -0.34 -2.39 2.96
N VAL A 58 0.69 -1.64 3.35
CA VAL A 58 1.98 -2.20 3.82
C VAL A 58 1.80 -2.99 5.12
N GLU A 59 0.92 -2.55 6.02
CA GLU A 59 0.59 -3.30 7.25
C GLU A 59 0.00 -4.68 6.92
N VAL A 60 -0.90 -4.73 5.94
CA VAL A 60 -1.55 -5.97 5.50
C VAL A 60 -0.57 -6.86 4.73
N GLU A 61 0.26 -6.29 3.86
CA GLU A 61 1.34 -7.00 3.14
C GLU A 61 2.31 -7.65 4.12
N ASN A 62 2.76 -6.92 5.14
CA ASN A 62 3.63 -7.43 6.18
C ASN A 62 2.98 -8.55 7.02
N ALA A 63 1.68 -8.47 7.26
CA ALA A 63 0.96 -9.56 7.94
C ALA A 63 0.90 -10.83 7.07
N LEU A 64 0.64 -10.69 5.77
CA LEU A 64 0.63 -11.79 4.80
C LEU A 64 2.00 -12.45 4.68
N LEU A 65 3.09 -11.67 4.62
CA LEU A 65 4.47 -12.17 4.51
C LEU A 65 4.93 -12.97 5.73
N LYS A 66 4.26 -12.85 6.87
CA LYS A 66 4.52 -13.70 8.05
C LYS A 66 3.96 -15.12 7.89
N TYR A 67 3.10 -15.36 6.92
CA TYR A 67 2.57 -16.71 6.68
C TYR A 67 3.61 -17.56 5.97
N PRO A 68 3.97 -18.75 6.50
CA PRO A 68 4.99 -19.61 5.89
C PRO A 68 4.62 -20.03 4.47
N GLY A 69 5.48 -19.71 3.51
CA GLY A 69 5.30 -20.03 2.10
C GLY A 69 4.75 -18.89 1.25
N ILE A 70 4.46 -17.72 1.83
CA ILE A 70 4.22 -16.49 1.06
C ILE A 70 5.56 -15.76 0.91
N THR A 71 6.02 -15.59 -0.34
CA THR A 71 7.30 -14.96 -0.66
C THR A 71 7.16 -13.50 -1.05
N GLN A 72 6.01 -13.13 -1.66
CA GLN A 72 5.68 -11.76 -1.99
C GLN A 72 4.20 -11.51 -1.75
N ALA A 73 3.87 -10.28 -1.36
CA ALA A 73 2.50 -9.83 -1.18
C ALA A 73 2.35 -8.38 -1.64
N VAL A 74 1.26 -8.08 -2.33
CA VAL A 74 0.86 -6.73 -2.72
C VAL A 74 -0.62 -6.58 -2.45
N VAL A 75 -0.99 -5.49 -1.78
CA VAL A 75 -2.37 -5.19 -1.43
C VAL A 75 -2.83 -3.92 -2.15
N VAL A 76 -4.00 -3.99 -2.73
CA VAL A 76 -4.65 -2.88 -3.44
C VAL A 76 -6.09 -2.71 -2.96
N GLY A 77 -6.57 -1.47 -2.98
CA GLY A 77 -7.98 -1.16 -2.85
C GLY A 77 -8.67 -1.35 -4.20
N ILE A 78 -9.76 -2.08 -4.20
CA ILE A 78 -10.63 -2.25 -5.36
C ILE A 78 -11.90 -1.44 -5.11
N GLU A 79 -12.22 -0.53 -6.01
CA GLU A 79 -13.47 0.22 -5.97
C GLU A 79 -14.65 -0.70 -6.32
N LYS A 80 -15.71 -0.60 -5.54
CA LYS A 80 -16.97 -1.25 -5.81
C LYS A 80 -17.95 -0.17 -6.29
N GLU A 81 -18.83 -0.53 -7.20
CA GLU A 81 -19.94 0.34 -7.58
C GLU A 81 -20.65 0.85 -6.32
N PHE A 82 -20.82 2.19 -6.22
CA PHE A 82 -21.46 2.88 -5.09
C PHE A 82 -20.65 3.01 -3.77
N MET A 83 -19.38 3.44 -3.85
CA MET A 83 -18.62 4.13 -2.78
C MET A 83 -17.76 3.29 -1.81
N ASP A 84 -17.82 1.99 -1.74
CA ASP A 84 -16.97 1.22 -0.84
C ASP A 84 -15.81 0.53 -1.57
N GLN A 85 -14.61 0.69 -1.03
CA GLN A 85 -13.44 -0.09 -1.45
C GLN A 85 -13.34 -1.37 -0.64
N TYR A 86 -12.72 -2.41 -1.20
CA TYR A 86 -12.29 -3.59 -0.47
C TYR A 86 -10.83 -3.93 -0.78
N LEU A 87 -10.18 -4.64 0.13
CA LEU A 87 -8.80 -5.05 -0.05
C LEU A 87 -8.73 -6.32 -0.91
N LYS A 88 -7.93 -6.26 -1.96
CA LYS A 88 -7.50 -7.43 -2.75
C LYS A 88 -6.00 -7.62 -2.56
N ALA A 89 -5.60 -8.82 -2.14
CA ALA A 89 -4.21 -9.20 -2.00
C ALA A 89 -3.78 -10.09 -3.17
N PHE A 90 -2.64 -9.78 -3.76
CA PHE A 90 -1.91 -10.64 -4.69
C PHE A 90 -0.71 -11.21 -3.97
N ILE A 91 -0.55 -12.52 -4.01
CA ILE A 91 0.54 -13.21 -3.30
C ILE A 91 1.27 -14.16 -4.24
N VAL A 92 2.58 -14.25 -4.06
CA VAL A 92 3.42 -15.29 -4.64
C VAL A 92 3.74 -16.30 -3.55
N ILE A 93 3.61 -17.59 -3.87
CA ILE A 93 3.83 -18.68 -2.91
C ILE A 93 4.93 -19.61 -3.43
N ASP A 94 5.71 -20.20 -2.51
CA ASP A 94 6.77 -21.19 -2.81
C ASP A 94 6.31 -22.63 -2.62
N ARG A 95 5.12 -22.83 -2.05
CA ARG A 95 4.52 -24.14 -1.76
C ARG A 95 3.00 -24.09 -1.88
N SER A 96 2.36 -25.25 -1.99
CA SER A 96 0.91 -25.33 -2.01
C SER A 96 0.32 -24.88 -0.66
N ILE A 97 -0.54 -23.88 -0.68
CA ILE A 97 -1.21 -23.29 0.49
C ILE A 97 -2.71 -23.21 0.22
N LYS A 98 -3.52 -23.57 1.21
CA LYS A 98 -4.98 -23.39 1.12
C LYS A 98 -5.34 -21.95 1.49
N LYS A 99 -6.03 -21.24 0.62
CA LYS A 99 -6.45 -19.84 0.88
C LYS A 99 -7.19 -19.68 2.21
N LYS A 100 -7.99 -20.65 2.63
CA LYS A 100 -8.70 -20.62 3.92
C LYS A 100 -7.77 -20.47 5.12
N ASP A 101 -6.58 -21.09 5.05
CA ASP A 101 -5.62 -21.04 6.15
C ASP A 101 -4.95 -19.68 6.23
N ILE A 102 -4.72 -19.03 5.07
CA ILE A 102 -4.23 -17.64 5.00
C ILE A 102 -5.27 -16.68 5.59
N TYR A 103 -6.57 -16.85 5.25
CA TYR A 103 -7.63 -16.02 5.84
C TYR A 103 -7.70 -16.18 7.36
N ALA A 104 -7.64 -17.40 7.86
CA ALA A 104 -7.64 -17.69 9.30
C ALA A 104 -6.44 -17.05 10.00
N PHE A 105 -5.27 -17.06 9.36
CA PHE A 105 -4.05 -16.44 9.86
C PHE A 105 -4.16 -14.90 9.89
N CYS A 106 -4.65 -14.30 8.81
CA CYS A 106 -4.87 -12.85 8.74
C CYS A 106 -5.82 -12.37 9.85
N LYS A 107 -6.90 -13.08 10.12
CA LYS A 107 -7.86 -12.74 11.18
C LYS A 107 -7.28 -12.77 12.59
N LYS A 108 -6.18 -13.49 12.82
CA LYS A 108 -5.47 -13.49 14.11
C LYS A 108 -4.58 -12.25 14.29
N LEU A 109 -4.12 -11.66 13.19
CA LEU A 109 -3.14 -10.57 13.22
C LEU A 109 -3.75 -9.20 12.89
N LEU A 110 -4.84 -9.18 12.14
CA LEU A 110 -5.47 -7.97 11.60
C LEU A 110 -6.91 -7.85 12.12
N THR A 111 -7.36 -6.62 12.27
CA THR A 111 -8.78 -6.32 12.48
C THR A 111 -9.59 -6.67 11.22
N ASP A 112 -10.87 -7.01 11.39
CA ASP A 112 -11.71 -7.56 10.30
C ASP A 112 -11.72 -6.71 9.02
N TYR A 113 -11.78 -5.37 9.15
CA TYR A 113 -11.78 -4.48 7.99
C TYR A 113 -10.43 -4.40 7.26
N LYS A 114 -9.33 -4.88 7.88
CA LYS A 114 -8.00 -4.98 7.27
C LYS A 114 -7.74 -6.34 6.62
N VAL A 115 -8.59 -7.33 6.85
CA VAL A 115 -8.44 -8.64 6.22
C VAL A 115 -8.81 -8.52 4.74
N PRO A 116 -7.93 -8.94 3.79
CA PRO A 116 -8.27 -8.89 2.36
C PRO A 116 -9.54 -9.70 2.07
N ARG A 117 -10.47 -9.11 1.33
CA ARG A 117 -11.68 -9.80 0.89
C ARG A 117 -11.40 -10.84 -0.18
N VAL A 118 -10.40 -10.56 -1.02
CA VAL A 118 -9.96 -11.45 -2.09
C VAL A 118 -8.48 -11.68 -1.97
N ILE A 119 -8.05 -12.95 -1.99
CA ILE A 119 -6.64 -13.35 -2.09
C ILE A 119 -6.46 -14.08 -3.41
N GLN A 120 -5.62 -13.53 -4.28
CA GLN A 120 -5.25 -14.09 -5.57
C GLN A 120 -3.80 -14.55 -5.54
N ILE A 121 -3.57 -15.82 -5.88
CA ILE A 121 -2.23 -16.36 -6.06
C ILE A 121 -1.82 -16.05 -7.48
N VAL A 122 -0.61 -15.52 -7.65
CA VAL A 122 0.00 -15.19 -8.94
C VAL A 122 1.41 -15.77 -8.98
N ASP A 123 1.90 -16.02 -10.19
CA ASP A 123 3.26 -16.56 -10.37
C ASP A 123 4.32 -15.51 -10.06
N GLU A 124 4.05 -14.24 -10.40
CA GLU A 124 4.95 -13.12 -10.14
C GLU A 124 4.20 -11.79 -9.90
N ILE A 125 4.85 -10.87 -9.22
CA ILE A 125 4.38 -9.48 -9.06
C ILE A 125 5.04 -8.61 -10.14
N PRO A 126 4.28 -8.04 -11.10
CA PRO A 126 4.84 -7.25 -12.17
C PRO A 126 5.52 -5.98 -11.64
N ARG A 127 6.76 -5.76 -12.08
CA ARG A 127 7.60 -4.62 -11.68
C ARG A 127 8.17 -3.92 -12.90
N THR A 128 8.45 -2.64 -12.74
CA THR A 128 9.24 -1.86 -13.72
C THR A 128 10.71 -2.32 -13.68
N GLN A 129 11.50 -1.90 -14.65
CA GLN A 129 12.95 -2.11 -14.66
C GLN A 129 13.64 -1.54 -13.41
N THR A 130 13.05 -0.51 -12.79
CA THR A 130 13.53 0.09 -11.53
C THR A 130 13.00 -0.61 -10.27
N GLY A 131 12.29 -1.74 -10.40
CA GLY A 131 11.76 -2.53 -9.29
C GLY A 131 10.42 -2.06 -8.72
N LYS A 132 9.83 -0.98 -9.24
CA LYS A 132 8.54 -0.44 -8.76
C LYS A 132 7.39 -1.36 -9.22
N ILE A 133 6.48 -1.70 -8.31
CA ILE A 133 5.30 -2.54 -8.59
C ILE A 133 4.34 -1.80 -9.55
N ILE A 134 3.92 -2.50 -10.62
CA ILE A 134 2.96 -2.00 -11.60
C ILE A 134 1.57 -2.48 -11.19
N LYS A 135 0.93 -1.73 -10.26
CA LYS A 135 -0.40 -2.11 -9.73
C LYS A 135 -1.47 -2.27 -10.82
N LYS A 136 -1.40 -1.47 -11.89
CA LYS A 136 -2.36 -1.56 -13.01
C LYS A 136 -2.37 -2.93 -13.67
N ASN A 137 -1.20 -3.57 -13.84
CA ASN A 137 -1.11 -4.90 -14.46
C ASN A 137 -1.69 -5.98 -13.55
N LEU A 138 -1.60 -5.82 -12.22
CA LEU A 138 -2.20 -6.74 -11.26
C LEU A 138 -3.74 -6.71 -11.29
N LEU A 139 -4.32 -5.56 -11.60
CA LEU A 139 -5.77 -5.41 -11.66
C LEU A 139 -6.40 -6.07 -12.89
N ASN A 140 -5.60 -6.33 -13.92
CA ASN A 140 -6.02 -6.98 -15.16
C ASN A 140 -5.85 -8.52 -15.12
N LEU A 141 -5.33 -9.07 -14.02
CA LEU A 141 -5.25 -10.51 -13.75
C LEU A 141 -6.51 -10.99 -13.05
#